data_ebbf432dd99256f6511ee2f59f8154d3
#
_entry.id   ebbf432dd99256f6511ee2f59f8154d3
#
_cell.length_a   1.000
_cell.length_b   1.000
_cell.length_c   1.000
_cell.angle_alpha   90.00
_cell.angle_beta   90.00
_cell.angle_gamma   90.00
#
_symmetry.space_group_name_H-M   'P 1'
#
loop_
_entity.id
_entity.type
_entity.pdbx_description
1 polymer ?
#
loop_
_entity_poly.entity_id
_entity_poly.type
_entity_poly.pdbx_seq_one_letter_code
_entity_poly.pdbx_strand_id
1 'polypeptide(L)'
;KNSDQLWQYLDMDALARFYIVQEIMDNYESFHGSCYLYREIGDGQKWKFGPVWDFGSSFNRSKSLYLYEGDVWHNHWIPEICQFPVFMECVKKIWNEFYPTKFNNIFTFTSEQLTLLKSAAVADANRWSEYNGNADLTKRINNVNTWLRSSTAWLNEQWGSGGSAANPEYNPDSVEQTIMYVWQNGKQIEYNVAQVDSITFAKKDKGIVVKAKVPATWKETIYVWIWGDGITTYEHVAMKQGDWYVFAYEGEELNIIFKQREGWTGHPNQSEDIYTTRSACYILTQDGEEKAQVTEVDCP
;
A
#
# COMPACT_ATOMS: atom_id res chain seq x y z
N LYS A 1 -7.64 28.00 -32.27
CA LYS A 1 -7.83 26.51 -32.27
C LYS A 1 -9.27 26.24 -31.77
N ASN A 2 -10.04 25.43 -32.48
CA ASN A 2 -11.39 25.09 -32.06
C ASN A 2 -11.30 23.90 -31.05
N SER A 3 -11.41 24.21 -29.77
CA SER A 3 -11.31 23.19 -28.69
C SER A 3 -12.54 22.27 -28.64
N ASP A 4 -13.69 22.71 -29.19
CA ASP A 4 -14.94 21.96 -29.10
C ASP A 4 -14.89 20.61 -29.79
N GLN A 5 -14.09 20.50 -30.85
CA GLN A 5 -13.88 19.22 -31.55
C GLN A 5 -13.08 18.22 -30.72
N LEU A 6 -12.10 18.69 -29.94
CA LEU A 6 -11.28 17.82 -29.09
C LEU A 6 -12.15 17.14 -28.02
N TRP A 7 -13.03 17.90 -27.38
CA TRP A 7 -13.87 17.42 -26.28
C TRP A 7 -15.04 16.54 -26.72
N GLN A 8 -15.24 16.38 -28.01
CA GLN A 8 -16.13 15.33 -28.54
C GLN A 8 -15.54 13.94 -28.40
N TYR A 9 -14.21 13.82 -28.46
CA TYR A 9 -13.49 12.55 -28.44
C TYR A 9 -12.77 12.29 -27.13
N LEU A 10 -12.41 13.34 -26.40
CA LEU A 10 -11.63 13.26 -25.16
C LEU A 10 -12.50 13.66 -23.96
N ASP A 11 -12.45 12.85 -22.89
CA ASP A 11 -13.11 13.15 -21.63
C ASP A 11 -12.31 14.20 -20.86
N MET A 12 -12.84 15.42 -20.84
CA MET A 12 -12.17 16.58 -20.23
C MET A 12 -12.04 16.40 -18.71
N ASP A 13 -13.06 15.88 -18.03
CA ASP A 13 -13.04 15.68 -16.58
C ASP A 13 -12.00 14.62 -16.19
N ALA A 14 -11.96 13.50 -16.91
CA ALA A 14 -10.96 12.45 -16.70
C ALA A 14 -9.54 12.97 -16.93
N LEU A 15 -9.30 13.77 -17.98
CA LEU A 15 -8.00 14.37 -18.24
C LEU A 15 -7.62 15.39 -17.14
N ALA A 16 -8.55 16.22 -16.70
CA ALA A 16 -8.29 17.20 -15.65
C ALA A 16 -7.92 16.53 -14.32
N ARG A 17 -8.61 15.46 -13.95
CA ARG A 17 -8.26 14.65 -12.75
C ARG A 17 -6.89 13.99 -12.88
N PHE A 18 -6.60 13.40 -14.03
CA PHE A 18 -5.28 12.83 -14.32
C PHE A 18 -4.19 13.91 -14.20
N TYR A 19 -4.38 15.06 -14.83
CA TYR A 19 -3.44 16.19 -14.78
C TYR A 19 -3.21 16.68 -13.35
N ILE A 20 -4.26 16.87 -12.55
CA ILE A 20 -4.16 17.30 -11.15
C ILE A 20 -3.31 16.32 -10.33
N VAL A 21 -3.53 15.00 -10.48
CA VAL A 21 -2.74 14.00 -9.76
C VAL A 21 -1.26 14.07 -10.15
N GLN A 22 -0.96 14.18 -11.44
CA GLN A 22 0.41 14.26 -11.91
C GLN A 22 1.11 15.54 -11.43
N GLU A 23 0.41 16.67 -11.40
CA GLU A 23 0.94 17.93 -10.87
C GLU A 23 1.16 17.88 -9.34
N ILE A 24 0.24 17.27 -8.58
CA ILE A 24 0.43 17.06 -7.14
C ILE A 24 1.70 16.25 -6.88
N MET A 25 1.92 15.20 -7.66
CA MET A 25 3.04 14.26 -7.48
C MET A 25 4.33 14.74 -8.11
N ASP A 26 4.30 15.80 -8.91
CA ASP A 26 5.41 16.30 -9.74
C ASP A 26 6.03 15.19 -10.60
N ASN A 27 5.17 14.38 -11.23
CA ASN A 27 5.59 13.23 -12.03
C ASN A 27 5.85 13.65 -13.48
N TYR A 28 7.10 14.02 -13.77
CA TYR A 28 7.46 14.56 -15.09
C TYR A 28 7.39 13.54 -16.25
N GLU A 29 7.37 12.24 -15.96
CA GLU A 29 7.23 11.20 -17.00
C GLU A 29 5.79 11.00 -17.49
N SER A 30 4.82 11.55 -16.78
CA SER A 30 3.39 11.24 -16.94
C SER A 30 2.76 11.62 -18.26
N PHE A 31 3.39 12.47 -19.07
CA PHE A 31 2.82 12.94 -20.32
C PHE A 31 3.62 12.52 -21.57
N HIS A 32 4.64 11.67 -21.42
CA HIS A 32 5.41 11.17 -22.56
C HIS A 32 5.70 9.67 -22.49
N GLY A 33 5.91 9.07 -21.32
CA GLY A 33 6.27 7.67 -21.17
C GLY A 33 5.19 6.85 -20.47
N SER A 34 4.85 7.24 -19.24
CA SER A 34 3.97 6.49 -18.37
C SER A 34 2.52 6.99 -18.43
N CYS A 35 1.97 7.06 -19.64
CA CYS A 35 0.66 7.64 -19.92
C CYS A 35 -0.22 6.67 -20.69
N TYR A 36 -1.32 6.25 -20.09
CA TYR A 36 -2.29 5.38 -20.75
C TYR A 36 -3.57 6.13 -21.14
N LEU A 37 -4.11 5.73 -22.28
CA LEU A 37 -5.44 6.10 -22.71
C LEU A 37 -6.28 4.84 -22.91
N TYR A 38 -7.52 4.90 -22.48
CA TYR A 38 -8.48 3.84 -22.74
C TYR A 38 -9.84 4.41 -23.15
N ARG A 39 -10.61 3.60 -23.82
CA ARG A 39 -11.98 3.91 -24.19
C ARG A 39 -12.83 2.66 -24.05
N GLU A 40 -13.99 2.79 -23.46
CA GLU A 40 -14.96 1.71 -23.39
C GLU A 40 -15.54 1.43 -24.79
N ILE A 41 -16.01 0.21 -25.00
CA ILE A 41 -16.67 -0.18 -26.25
C ILE A 41 -18.09 0.42 -26.26
N GLY A 42 -18.45 1.06 -27.36
CA GLY A 42 -19.78 1.63 -27.56
C GLY A 42 -19.74 2.99 -28.28
N ASP A 43 -20.90 3.37 -28.81
CA ASP A 43 -21.05 4.66 -29.49
C ASP A 43 -21.03 5.81 -28.48
N GLY A 44 -20.44 6.93 -28.87
CA GLY A 44 -20.36 8.14 -28.02
C GLY A 44 -19.37 8.05 -26.85
N GLN A 45 -18.68 6.92 -26.66
CA GLN A 45 -17.66 6.80 -25.62
C GLN A 45 -16.44 7.66 -25.95
N LYS A 46 -15.91 8.33 -24.93
CA LYS A 46 -14.75 9.21 -25.04
C LYS A 46 -13.48 8.52 -24.54
N TRP A 47 -12.34 8.95 -25.07
CA TRP A 47 -11.05 8.56 -24.55
C TRP A 47 -10.81 9.17 -23.17
N LYS A 48 -10.33 8.38 -22.23
CA LYS A 48 -10.01 8.75 -20.85
C LYS A 48 -8.54 8.49 -20.59
N PHE A 49 -7.93 9.36 -19.77
CA PHE A 49 -6.58 9.15 -19.27
C PHE A 49 -6.61 8.33 -17.99
N GLY A 50 -5.66 7.41 -17.84
CA GLY A 50 -5.50 6.52 -16.70
C GLY A 50 -5.31 5.05 -17.09
N PRO A 51 -5.06 4.19 -16.10
CA PRO A 51 -4.81 4.54 -14.70
C PRO A 51 -3.54 5.37 -14.50
N VAL A 52 -3.44 6.07 -13.37
CA VAL A 52 -2.18 6.69 -12.94
C VAL A 52 -1.22 5.61 -12.46
N TRP A 53 0.04 5.70 -12.86
CA TRP A 53 1.07 4.74 -12.48
C TRP A 53 2.47 5.34 -12.66
N ASP A 54 3.50 4.63 -12.20
CA ASP A 54 4.91 4.97 -12.33
C ASP A 54 5.27 6.34 -11.75
N PHE A 55 5.21 6.42 -10.43
CA PHE A 55 5.61 7.61 -9.68
C PHE A 55 7.07 7.58 -9.21
N GLY A 56 7.93 6.75 -9.86
CA GLY A 56 9.34 6.63 -9.54
C GLY A 56 10.12 7.94 -9.68
N SER A 57 9.66 8.82 -10.56
CA SER A 57 10.24 10.14 -10.80
C SER A 57 9.61 11.27 -9.99
N SER A 58 8.68 10.94 -9.08
CA SER A 58 7.96 11.92 -8.25
C SER A 58 8.79 12.41 -7.07
N PHE A 59 8.39 13.53 -6.49
CA PHE A 59 8.96 14.11 -5.26
C PHE A 59 10.43 14.55 -5.38
N ASN A 60 10.95 14.75 -6.60
CA ASN A 60 12.37 15.01 -6.83
C ASN A 60 12.79 16.48 -6.70
N ARG A 61 11.84 17.41 -6.81
CA ARG A 61 12.11 18.85 -6.79
C ARG A 61 11.06 19.61 -6.00
N SER A 62 11.44 20.77 -5.47
CA SER A 62 10.47 21.69 -4.85
C SER A 62 9.51 22.21 -5.91
N LYS A 63 8.21 22.13 -5.65
CA LYS A 63 7.17 22.59 -6.57
C LYS A 63 7.14 24.12 -6.62
N SER A 64 7.52 24.66 -7.77
CA SER A 64 7.50 26.09 -8.07
C SER A 64 7.12 26.40 -9.52
N LEU A 65 6.92 25.35 -10.31
CA LEU A 65 6.58 25.41 -11.73
C LEU A 65 5.60 24.27 -12.04
N TYR A 66 4.83 24.43 -13.10
CA TYR A 66 4.08 23.31 -13.67
C TYR A 66 5.02 22.25 -14.25
N LEU A 67 4.55 21.01 -14.35
CA LEU A 67 5.33 19.89 -14.85
C LEU A 67 6.02 20.15 -16.18
N TYR A 68 5.33 20.85 -17.07
CA TYR A 68 5.80 21.14 -18.42
C TYR A 68 6.73 22.37 -18.54
N GLU A 69 6.87 23.18 -17.50
CA GLU A 69 7.65 24.41 -17.55
C GLU A 69 9.14 24.20 -17.23
N GLY A 70 9.43 23.20 -16.39
CA GLY A 70 10.79 22.94 -15.90
C GLY A 70 11.52 21.81 -16.62
N ASP A 71 10.91 21.15 -17.57
CA ASP A 71 11.47 20.00 -18.25
C ASP A 71 11.87 20.29 -19.68
N VAL A 72 13.17 20.41 -19.88
CA VAL A 72 13.77 20.65 -21.20
C VAL A 72 13.85 19.38 -22.08
N TRP A 73 13.53 18.19 -21.51
CA TRP A 73 13.73 16.91 -22.17
C TRP A 73 12.55 16.49 -23.04
N HIS A 74 11.38 17.07 -22.81
CA HIS A 74 10.16 16.45 -23.29
C HIS A 74 9.22 17.49 -23.90
N ASN A 75 8.94 17.31 -25.19
CA ASN A 75 7.85 17.98 -25.87
C ASN A 75 6.53 17.40 -25.39
N HIS A 76 6.10 17.80 -24.20
CA HIS A 76 4.81 17.43 -23.67
C HIS A 76 3.69 18.05 -24.50
N TRP A 77 2.67 17.26 -24.80
CA TRP A 77 1.46 17.75 -25.44
C TRP A 77 0.54 18.50 -24.45
N ILE A 78 0.74 18.32 -23.14
CA ILE A 78 -0.11 18.92 -22.11
C ILE A 78 -0.09 20.47 -22.09
N PRO A 79 1.01 21.17 -22.38
CA PRO A 79 0.99 22.63 -22.47
C PRO A 79 -0.03 23.15 -23.49
N GLU A 80 -0.18 22.43 -24.61
CA GLU A 80 -1.15 22.80 -25.63
C GLU A 80 -2.60 22.66 -25.15
N ILE A 81 -2.87 21.69 -24.29
CA ILE A 81 -4.17 21.49 -23.65
C ILE A 81 -4.43 22.57 -22.59
N CYS A 82 -3.42 22.91 -21.80
CA CYS A 82 -3.54 23.94 -20.77
C CYS A 82 -3.78 25.37 -21.33
N GLN A 83 -3.53 25.57 -22.63
CA GLN A 83 -3.89 26.83 -23.31
C GLN A 83 -5.40 26.98 -23.57
N PHE A 84 -6.19 25.92 -23.40
CA PHE A 84 -7.64 26.04 -23.53
C PHE A 84 -8.27 26.51 -22.20
N PRO A 85 -8.86 27.70 -22.15
CA PRO A 85 -9.45 28.24 -20.91
C PRO A 85 -10.47 27.30 -20.29
N VAL A 86 -11.31 26.66 -21.10
CA VAL A 86 -12.33 25.71 -20.65
C VAL A 86 -11.73 24.50 -19.90
N PHE A 87 -10.56 24.04 -20.33
CA PHE A 87 -9.85 22.97 -19.63
C PHE A 87 -9.33 23.44 -18.26
N MET A 88 -8.69 24.60 -18.22
CA MET A 88 -8.17 25.16 -16.97
C MET A 88 -9.28 25.55 -15.99
N GLU A 89 -10.44 25.97 -16.49
CA GLU A 89 -11.65 26.16 -15.65
C GLU A 89 -12.11 24.83 -15.04
N CYS A 90 -12.11 23.75 -15.84
CA CYS A 90 -12.42 22.40 -15.33
C CYS A 90 -11.40 21.96 -14.25
N VAL A 91 -10.10 22.17 -14.47
CA VAL A 91 -9.04 21.88 -13.48
C VAL A 91 -9.28 22.65 -12.19
N LYS A 92 -9.50 23.98 -12.28
CA LYS A 92 -9.74 24.82 -11.11
C LYS A 92 -11.02 24.43 -10.35
N LYS A 93 -12.09 24.09 -11.06
CA LYS A 93 -13.32 23.58 -10.45
C LYS A 93 -13.06 22.32 -9.65
N ILE A 94 -12.44 21.31 -10.26
CA ILE A 94 -12.13 20.04 -9.58
C ILE A 94 -11.18 20.27 -8.39
N TRP A 95 -10.18 21.13 -8.54
CA TRP A 95 -9.25 21.48 -7.47
C TRP A 95 -10.00 22.08 -6.27
N ASN A 96 -10.86 23.06 -6.48
CA ASN A 96 -11.58 23.73 -5.40
C ASN A 96 -12.64 22.86 -4.73
N GLU A 97 -13.10 21.81 -5.39
CA GLU A 97 -13.96 20.78 -4.77
C GLU A 97 -13.13 19.77 -3.94
N PHE A 98 -11.93 19.42 -4.41
CA PHE A 98 -11.10 18.37 -3.82
C PHE A 98 -10.21 18.90 -2.68
N TYR A 99 -9.45 19.96 -2.93
CA TYR A 99 -8.37 20.39 -2.04
C TYR A 99 -8.87 20.75 -0.62
N PRO A 100 -9.91 21.56 -0.43
CA PRO A 100 -10.40 21.91 0.91
C PRO A 100 -11.10 20.77 1.65
N THR A 101 -11.57 19.73 0.94
CA THR A 101 -12.47 18.73 1.52
C THR A 101 -11.82 17.34 1.67
N LYS A 102 -10.98 16.94 0.73
CA LYS A 102 -10.49 15.55 0.65
C LYS A 102 -8.97 15.43 0.73
N PHE A 103 -8.23 16.48 0.42
CA PHE A 103 -6.77 16.38 0.34
C PHE A 103 -6.15 15.92 1.66
N ASN A 104 -6.63 16.39 2.80
CA ASN A 104 -6.08 16.03 4.10
C ASN A 104 -6.19 14.54 4.44
N ASN A 105 -7.12 13.81 3.81
CA ASN A 105 -7.26 12.37 4.01
C ASN A 105 -5.99 11.59 3.61
N ILE A 106 -5.13 12.16 2.75
CA ILE A 106 -3.87 11.53 2.37
C ILE A 106 -2.92 11.39 3.56
N PHE A 107 -2.94 12.33 4.51
CA PHE A 107 -2.08 12.29 5.69
C PHE A 107 -2.54 11.25 6.71
N THR A 108 -3.84 11.05 6.84
CA THR A 108 -4.41 9.93 7.61
C THR A 108 -3.99 8.61 6.98
N PHE A 109 -4.17 8.46 5.66
CA PHE A 109 -3.76 7.27 4.92
C PHE A 109 -2.26 6.99 5.08
N THR A 110 -1.38 7.97 4.91
CA THR A 110 0.07 7.76 5.05
C THR A 110 0.46 7.35 6.48
N SER A 111 -0.24 7.85 7.49
CA SER A 111 -0.03 7.47 8.90
C SER A 111 -0.44 6.02 9.17
N GLU A 112 -1.59 5.59 8.63
CA GLU A 112 -2.06 4.21 8.70
C GLU A 112 -1.09 3.26 7.99
N GLN A 113 -0.64 3.62 6.78
CA GLN A 113 0.33 2.84 6.02
C GLN A 113 1.68 2.77 6.73
N LEU A 114 2.12 3.83 7.40
CA LEU A 114 3.33 3.81 8.22
C LEU A 114 3.25 2.73 9.30
N THR A 115 2.12 2.66 10.00
CA THR A 115 1.90 1.65 11.04
C THR A 115 1.92 0.23 10.46
N LEU A 116 1.21 0.03 9.34
CA LEU A 116 1.09 -1.28 8.68
C LEU A 116 2.42 -1.77 8.10
N LEU A 117 3.20 -0.89 7.48
CA LEU A 117 4.39 -1.26 6.71
C LEU A 117 5.70 -1.24 7.51
N LYS A 118 5.69 -0.78 8.76
CA LYS A 118 6.90 -0.57 9.54
C LYS A 118 7.78 -1.82 9.67
N SER A 119 7.18 -2.97 9.97
CA SER A 119 7.92 -4.23 10.10
C SER A 119 8.45 -4.73 8.74
N ALA A 120 7.64 -4.60 7.68
CA ALA A 120 8.05 -4.98 6.33
C ALA A 120 9.22 -4.11 5.83
N ALA A 121 9.21 -2.80 6.13
CA ALA A 121 10.30 -1.90 5.76
C ALA A 121 11.62 -2.26 6.45
N VAL A 122 11.58 -2.71 7.69
CA VAL A 122 12.77 -3.21 8.40
C VAL A 122 13.29 -4.49 7.75
N ALA A 123 12.41 -5.43 7.43
CA ALA A 123 12.79 -6.68 6.76
C ALA A 123 13.38 -6.42 5.36
N ASP A 124 12.77 -5.52 4.59
CA ASP A 124 13.27 -5.08 3.28
C ASP A 124 14.66 -4.46 3.37
N ALA A 125 14.86 -3.53 4.30
CA ALA A 125 16.15 -2.88 4.52
C ALA A 125 17.25 -3.87 4.95
N ASN A 126 16.90 -4.87 5.75
CA ASN A 126 17.84 -5.92 6.16
C ASN A 126 18.22 -6.84 5.00
N ARG A 127 17.28 -7.16 4.12
CA ARG A 127 17.53 -8.02 2.97
C ARG A 127 18.31 -7.30 1.86
N TRP A 128 18.04 -6.02 1.67
CA TRP A 128 18.59 -5.22 0.58
C TRP A 128 19.41 -4.04 1.10
N SER A 129 20.26 -4.27 2.09
CA SER A 129 21.07 -3.25 2.78
C SER A 129 21.93 -2.40 1.83
N GLU A 130 22.33 -2.96 0.71
CA GLU A 130 23.13 -2.26 -0.32
C GLU A 130 22.31 -1.18 -1.06
N TYR A 131 21.01 -1.36 -1.17
CA TYR A 131 20.11 -0.47 -1.91
C TYR A 131 19.27 0.45 -1.01
N ASN A 132 18.99 0.01 0.21
CA ASN A 132 18.08 0.68 1.14
C ASN A 132 18.78 1.08 2.44
N GLY A 133 19.86 1.83 2.37
CA GLY A 133 20.64 2.25 3.54
C GLY A 133 19.88 3.05 4.61
N ASN A 134 18.54 3.10 4.55
CA ASN A 134 17.72 3.80 5.53
C ASN A 134 16.39 3.07 5.78
N ALA A 135 16.37 2.24 6.81
CA ALA A 135 15.16 1.54 7.30
C ALA A 135 14.13 2.48 7.95
N ASP A 136 14.42 3.78 8.04
CA ASP A 136 13.53 4.74 8.70
C ASP A 136 12.37 5.16 7.79
N LEU A 137 11.36 4.27 7.72
CA LEU A 137 10.12 4.54 7.01
C LEU A 137 9.41 5.79 7.54
N THR A 138 9.52 6.09 8.83
CA THR A 138 8.91 7.28 9.45
C THR A 138 9.48 8.55 8.83
N LYS A 139 10.80 8.63 8.72
CA LYS A 139 11.46 9.77 8.08
C LYS A 139 11.07 9.92 6.62
N ARG A 140 10.99 8.80 5.88
CA ARG A 140 10.59 8.80 4.46
C ARG A 140 9.17 9.31 4.28
N ILE A 141 8.21 8.82 5.06
CA ILE A 141 6.82 9.27 5.04
C ILE A 141 6.69 10.75 5.43
N ASN A 142 7.41 11.19 6.47
CA ASN A 142 7.41 12.60 6.88
C ASN A 142 7.95 13.51 5.78
N ASN A 143 8.99 13.10 5.06
CA ASN A 143 9.51 13.85 3.92
C ASN A 143 8.48 13.97 2.81
N VAL A 144 7.80 12.88 2.45
CA VAL A 144 6.72 12.88 1.44
C VAL A 144 5.58 13.78 1.89
N ASN A 145 5.15 13.69 3.15
CA ASN A 145 4.07 14.53 3.68
C ASN A 145 4.44 16.01 3.66
N THR A 146 5.66 16.35 4.03
CA THR A 146 6.16 17.75 3.97
C THR A 146 6.18 18.23 2.52
N TRP A 147 6.67 17.41 1.61
CA TRP A 147 6.69 17.72 0.20
C TRP A 147 5.28 17.94 -0.37
N LEU A 148 4.35 17.03 -0.08
CA LEU A 148 2.95 17.15 -0.50
C LEU A 148 2.31 18.46 -0.02
N ARG A 149 2.54 18.86 1.24
CA ARG A 149 2.03 20.14 1.78
C ARG A 149 2.56 21.33 1.00
N SER A 150 3.86 21.40 0.74
CA SER A 150 4.44 22.52 0.00
C SER A 150 4.01 22.55 -1.46
N SER A 151 3.96 21.38 -2.12
CA SER A 151 3.53 21.26 -3.50
C SER A 151 2.08 21.71 -3.69
N THR A 152 1.19 21.21 -2.84
CA THR A 152 -0.23 21.57 -2.94
C THR A 152 -0.53 22.99 -2.47
N ALA A 153 0.26 23.57 -1.60
CA ALA A 153 0.16 24.99 -1.26
C ALA A 153 0.45 25.85 -2.50
N TRP A 154 1.52 25.56 -3.23
CA TRP A 154 1.83 26.25 -4.48
C TRP A 154 0.73 26.08 -5.54
N LEU A 155 0.22 24.85 -5.73
CA LEU A 155 -0.88 24.60 -6.66
C LEU A 155 -2.15 25.36 -6.25
N ASN A 156 -2.39 25.49 -4.96
CA ASN A 156 -3.55 26.25 -4.46
C ASN A 156 -3.41 27.78 -4.70
N GLU A 157 -2.20 28.31 -4.75
CA GLU A 157 -1.96 29.67 -5.20
C GLU A 157 -2.29 29.86 -6.69
N GLN A 158 -2.10 28.81 -7.51
CA GLN A 158 -2.36 28.86 -8.95
C GLN A 158 -3.83 28.60 -9.30
N TRP A 159 -4.49 27.67 -8.59
CA TRP A 159 -5.82 27.14 -8.95
C TRP A 159 -6.91 27.45 -7.94
N GLY A 160 -6.52 27.82 -6.75
CA GLY A 160 -7.48 28.10 -5.66
C GLY A 160 -8.30 29.37 -5.89
N SER A 161 -9.55 29.37 -5.45
CA SER A 161 -10.47 30.51 -5.55
C SER A 161 -10.27 31.59 -4.48
N GLY A 162 -9.06 31.67 -3.88
CA GLY A 162 -8.69 32.73 -2.94
C GLY A 162 -9.12 32.51 -1.48
N GLY A 163 -9.66 31.35 -1.16
CA GLY A 163 -9.75 30.90 0.23
C GLY A 163 -8.38 30.40 0.67
N SER A 164 -7.74 31.06 1.65
CA SER A 164 -6.67 30.42 2.39
C SER A 164 -7.23 29.08 2.87
N ALA A 165 -6.74 27.96 2.31
CA ALA A 165 -6.98 26.67 2.95
C ALA A 165 -6.34 26.83 4.34
N ALA A 166 -7.17 27.11 5.33
CA ALA A 166 -6.74 27.00 6.70
C ALA A 166 -6.16 25.59 6.77
N ASN A 167 -4.84 25.52 6.92
CA ASN A 167 -4.15 24.29 7.21
C ASN A 167 -4.78 23.82 8.52
N PRO A 168 -5.76 22.91 8.53
CA PRO A 168 -6.29 22.44 9.78
C PRO A 168 -5.09 21.77 10.43
N GLU A 169 -4.69 22.29 11.57
CA GLU A 169 -3.73 21.67 12.43
C GLU A 169 -4.11 20.20 12.52
N TYR A 170 -3.23 19.31 12.05
CA TYR A 170 -3.50 17.87 12.07
C TYR A 170 -3.83 17.50 13.51
N ASN A 171 -5.09 17.29 13.77
CA ASN A 171 -5.57 16.74 15.03
C ASN A 171 -5.73 15.23 14.84
N PRO A 172 -4.82 14.40 15.36
CA PRO A 172 -4.90 12.95 15.26
C PRO A 172 -6.19 12.39 15.89
N ASP A 173 -6.86 13.15 16.76
CA ASP A 173 -8.09 12.74 17.44
C ASP A 173 -9.37 13.05 16.62
N SER A 174 -9.26 13.75 15.49
CA SER A 174 -10.39 14.08 14.61
C SER A 174 -10.56 13.13 13.42
N VAL A 175 -10.21 11.87 13.58
CA VAL A 175 -10.50 10.85 12.57
C VAL A 175 -12.01 10.68 12.50
N GLU A 176 -12.66 11.27 11.50
CA GLU A 176 -14.02 10.85 11.14
C GLU A 176 -13.98 9.35 10.94
N GLN A 177 -14.75 8.63 11.74
CA GLN A 177 -14.83 7.19 11.63
C GLN A 177 -15.35 6.84 10.23
N THR A 178 -14.48 6.30 9.38
CA THR A 178 -14.93 5.79 8.09
C THR A 178 -15.80 4.58 8.33
N ILE A 179 -17.08 4.70 8.01
CA ILE A 179 -18.07 3.63 8.19
C ILE A 179 -18.25 2.92 6.85
N MET A 180 -18.07 1.63 6.85
CA MET A 180 -18.42 0.76 5.74
C MET A 180 -19.84 0.23 5.96
N TYR A 181 -20.69 0.40 4.96
CA TYR A 181 -22.08 -0.10 4.98
C TYR A 181 -22.18 -1.40 4.19
N VAL A 182 -22.60 -2.46 4.86
CA VAL A 182 -22.86 -3.77 4.24
C VAL A 182 -24.36 -4.06 4.29
N TRP A 183 -24.96 -4.31 3.14
CA TRP A 183 -26.36 -4.72 3.06
C TRP A 183 -26.48 -6.24 3.10
N GLN A 184 -27.14 -6.76 4.12
CA GLN A 184 -27.39 -8.18 4.30
C GLN A 184 -28.87 -8.43 4.61
N ASN A 185 -29.55 -9.24 3.82
CA ASN A 185 -30.96 -9.58 3.98
C ASN A 185 -31.88 -8.33 4.09
N GLY A 186 -31.59 -7.28 3.31
CA GLY A 186 -32.36 -6.03 3.31
C GLY A 186 -32.10 -5.12 4.51
N LYS A 187 -31.14 -5.44 5.36
CA LYS A 187 -30.69 -4.60 6.48
C LYS A 187 -29.31 -4.03 6.22
N GLN A 188 -29.12 -2.77 6.56
CA GLN A 188 -27.83 -2.11 6.55
C GLN A 188 -27.09 -2.43 7.86
N ILE A 189 -25.85 -2.90 7.74
CA ILE A 189 -24.92 -3.16 8.85
C ILE A 189 -23.77 -2.18 8.69
N GLU A 190 -23.40 -1.50 9.77
CA GLU A 190 -22.33 -0.53 9.81
C GLU A 190 -21.08 -1.16 10.43
N TYR A 191 -19.93 -1.02 9.74
CA TYR A 191 -18.64 -1.45 10.25
C TYR A 191 -17.70 -0.23 10.29
N ASN A 192 -17.09 0.00 11.45
CA ASN A 192 -15.99 0.96 11.52
C ASN A 192 -14.77 0.37 10.80
N VAL A 193 -14.34 1.01 9.70
CA VAL A 193 -13.24 0.51 8.86
C VAL A 193 -11.95 0.35 9.64
N ALA A 194 -11.69 1.18 10.66
CA ALA A 194 -10.53 1.07 11.53
C ALA A 194 -10.53 -0.22 12.40
N GLN A 195 -11.67 -0.91 12.50
CA GLN A 195 -11.83 -2.16 13.24
C GLN A 195 -11.95 -3.38 12.32
N VAL A 196 -11.84 -3.20 11.01
CA VAL A 196 -11.94 -4.25 10.01
C VAL A 196 -10.53 -4.67 9.59
N ASP A 197 -10.14 -5.88 9.96
CA ASP A 197 -8.82 -6.42 9.64
C ASP A 197 -8.64 -6.71 8.14
N SER A 198 -9.70 -7.17 7.47
CA SER A 198 -9.69 -7.43 6.02
C SER A 198 -11.10 -7.52 5.44
N ILE A 199 -11.25 -7.15 4.15
CA ILE A 199 -12.46 -7.38 3.36
C ILE A 199 -12.08 -8.33 2.22
N THR A 200 -12.69 -9.52 2.19
CA THR A 200 -12.50 -10.49 1.11
C THR A 200 -13.84 -10.80 0.45
N PHE A 201 -13.88 -10.79 -0.88
CA PHE A 201 -15.07 -11.14 -1.67
C PHE A 201 -15.08 -12.59 -2.12
N ALA A 202 -14.03 -13.35 -1.79
CA ALA A 202 -13.97 -14.79 -1.98
C ALA A 202 -14.24 -15.50 -0.65
N LYS A 203 -14.88 -16.68 -0.72
CA LYS A 203 -14.95 -17.57 0.43
C LYS A 203 -13.51 -17.88 0.83
N LYS A 204 -13.12 -17.53 2.05
CA LYS A 204 -11.81 -17.90 2.57
C LYS A 204 -11.80 -19.43 2.65
N ASP A 205 -11.17 -20.05 1.65
CA ASP A 205 -10.94 -21.48 1.69
C ASP A 205 -10.04 -21.77 2.90
N LYS A 206 -10.26 -22.88 3.52
CA LYS A 206 -9.70 -23.31 4.79
C LYS A 206 -8.18 -23.24 4.78
N GLY A 207 -7.61 -22.09 5.21
CA GLY A 207 -6.19 -22.00 5.47
C GLY A 207 -5.82 -22.69 6.78
N ILE A 208 -4.61 -23.22 6.86
CA ILE A 208 -4.04 -23.82 8.06
C ILE A 208 -3.23 -22.76 8.80
N VAL A 209 -3.54 -22.52 10.07
CA VAL A 209 -2.75 -21.66 10.95
C VAL A 209 -2.07 -22.54 11.99
N VAL A 210 -0.75 -22.55 11.97
CA VAL A 210 0.09 -23.26 12.95
C VAL A 210 0.68 -22.26 13.91
N LYS A 211 0.50 -22.52 15.20
CA LYS A 211 1.11 -21.72 16.28
C LYS A 211 2.06 -22.61 17.09
N ALA A 212 3.24 -22.09 17.41
CA ALA A 212 4.20 -22.79 18.23
C ALA A 212 4.75 -21.92 19.36
N LYS A 213 4.83 -22.47 20.57
CA LYS A 213 5.71 -21.98 21.63
C LYS A 213 7.04 -22.69 21.49
N VAL A 214 8.12 -21.91 21.34
CA VAL A 214 9.46 -22.45 21.16
C VAL A 214 10.22 -22.48 22.48
N PRO A 215 11.29 -23.31 22.60
CA PRO A 215 12.16 -23.29 23.78
C PRO A 215 12.67 -21.90 24.12
N ALA A 216 12.71 -21.55 25.39
CA ALA A 216 13.19 -20.24 25.86
C ALA A 216 14.66 -19.96 25.50
N THR A 217 15.42 -21.01 25.18
CA THR A 217 16.82 -20.93 24.71
C THR A 217 16.95 -20.52 23.24
N TRP A 218 15.84 -20.55 22.49
CA TRP A 218 15.86 -20.16 21.08
C TRP A 218 15.87 -18.64 20.94
N LYS A 219 16.37 -18.17 19.78
CA LYS A 219 16.42 -16.74 19.46
C LYS A 219 15.02 -16.17 19.23
N GLU A 220 14.89 -14.85 19.27
CA GLU A 220 13.61 -14.18 19.06
C GLU A 220 13.07 -14.31 17.63
N THR A 221 13.94 -14.46 16.63
CA THR A 221 13.51 -14.69 15.24
C THR A 221 13.41 -16.19 15.00
N ILE A 222 12.21 -16.65 14.70
CA ILE A 222 11.92 -18.06 14.39
C ILE A 222 11.54 -18.16 12.91
N TYR A 223 12.20 -19.09 12.25
CA TYR A 223 11.94 -19.42 10.86
C TYR A 223 11.06 -20.67 10.78
N VAL A 224 10.33 -20.80 9.70
CA VAL A 224 9.62 -22.02 9.34
C VAL A 224 10.05 -22.49 7.96
N TRP A 225 10.18 -23.79 7.80
CA TRP A 225 10.39 -24.45 6.51
C TRP A 225 9.17 -25.30 6.22
N ILE A 226 8.59 -25.14 5.04
CA ILE A 226 7.40 -25.87 4.60
C ILE A 226 7.70 -26.69 3.35
N TRP A 227 7.02 -27.83 3.22
CA TRP A 227 7.14 -28.69 2.04
C TRP A 227 5.88 -29.55 1.87
N GLY A 228 5.69 -30.14 0.68
CA GLY A 228 4.59 -31.03 0.33
C GLY A 228 4.26 -30.99 -1.16
N ASP A 229 3.27 -31.78 -1.56
CA ASP A 229 2.81 -31.82 -2.94
C ASP A 229 2.18 -30.48 -3.34
N GLY A 230 2.70 -29.89 -4.43
CA GLY A 230 2.25 -28.56 -4.89
C GLY A 230 2.74 -27.38 -4.08
N ILE A 231 3.52 -27.59 -3.02
CA ILE A 231 4.14 -26.53 -2.22
C ILE A 231 5.51 -26.20 -2.79
N THR A 232 5.74 -24.92 -3.15
CA THR A 232 7.10 -24.44 -3.40
C THR A 232 7.84 -24.43 -2.07
N THR A 233 8.82 -25.31 -1.93
CA THR A 233 9.60 -25.48 -0.69
C THR A 233 10.49 -24.26 -0.47
N TYR A 234 10.23 -23.48 0.58
CA TYR A 234 11.04 -22.33 0.96
C TYR A 234 10.87 -21.97 2.43
N GLU A 235 11.71 -21.07 2.87
CA GLU A 235 11.78 -20.60 4.24
C GLU A 235 10.98 -19.32 4.43
N HIS A 236 10.29 -19.24 5.57
CA HIS A 236 9.56 -18.07 6.01
C HIS A 236 9.97 -17.67 7.42
N VAL A 237 9.60 -16.47 7.83
CA VAL A 237 9.72 -16.02 9.23
C VAL A 237 8.35 -16.17 9.89
N ALA A 238 8.30 -16.88 11.03
CA ALA A 238 7.09 -16.98 11.83
C ALA A 238 6.79 -15.65 12.53
N MET A 239 5.53 -15.26 12.56
CA MET A 239 5.08 -14.01 13.20
C MET A 239 4.97 -14.21 14.73
N LYS A 240 5.66 -13.39 15.52
CA LYS A 240 5.54 -13.44 16.99
C LYS A 240 4.24 -12.76 17.45
N GLN A 241 3.40 -13.48 18.17
CA GLN A 241 2.17 -13.00 18.79
C GLN A 241 2.16 -13.41 20.29
N GLY A 242 2.55 -12.51 21.16
CA GLY A 242 2.78 -12.83 22.58
C GLY A 242 3.86 -13.90 22.74
N ASP A 243 3.51 -15.02 23.40
CA ASP A 243 4.41 -16.17 23.59
C ASP A 243 4.43 -17.14 22.40
N TRP A 244 3.62 -16.89 21.36
CA TRP A 244 3.44 -17.79 20.23
C TRP A 244 4.13 -17.27 18.99
N TYR A 245 4.65 -18.18 18.18
CA TYR A 245 5.09 -17.94 16.80
C TYR A 245 4.06 -18.55 15.87
N VAL A 246 3.55 -17.75 14.95
CA VAL A 246 2.40 -18.06 14.11
C VAL A 246 2.82 -18.10 12.64
N PHE A 247 2.38 -19.12 11.94
CA PHE A 247 2.51 -19.25 10.51
C PHE A 247 1.14 -19.61 9.91
N ALA A 248 0.73 -18.90 8.85
CA ALA A 248 -0.50 -19.16 8.12
C ALA A 248 -0.16 -19.65 6.71
N TYR A 249 -0.86 -20.70 6.27
CA TYR A 249 -0.69 -21.34 4.98
C TYR A 249 -2.05 -21.48 4.28
N GLU A 250 -2.12 -21.13 3.00
CA GLU A 250 -3.32 -21.24 2.18
C GLU A 250 -3.37 -22.60 1.47
N GLY A 251 -3.68 -23.65 2.21
CA GLY A 251 -3.79 -25.02 1.67
C GLY A 251 -4.53 -25.94 2.63
N GLU A 252 -4.75 -27.16 2.19
CA GLU A 252 -5.51 -28.17 2.95
C GLU A 252 -4.63 -29.10 3.80
N GLU A 253 -3.33 -29.19 3.48
CA GLU A 253 -2.34 -29.95 4.21
C GLU A 253 -0.99 -29.24 4.23
N LEU A 254 -0.24 -29.42 5.29
CA LEU A 254 1.02 -28.72 5.52
C LEU A 254 1.99 -29.62 6.26
N ASN A 255 3.21 -29.77 5.72
CA ASN A 255 4.38 -30.18 6.48
C ASN A 255 5.18 -28.95 6.85
N ILE A 256 5.59 -28.82 8.10
CA ILE A 256 6.29 -27.65 8.62
C ILE A 256 7.27 -28.05 9.74
N ILE A 257 8.41 -27.39 9.77
CA ILE A 257 9.30 -27.33 10.93
C ILE A 257 9.52 -25.89 11.36
N PHE A 258 9.72 -25.68 12.67
CA PHE A 258 10.18 -24.41 13.22
C PHE A 258 11.69 -24.49 13.47
N LYS A 259 12.40 -23.40 13.19
CA LYS A 259 13.86 -23.32 13.30
C LYS A 259 14.29 -21.99 13.92
N GLN A 260 15.41 -22.01 14.65
CA GLN A 260 15.98 -20.81 15.26
C GLN A 260 17.07 -20.12 14.39
N ARG A 261 17.36 -20.63 13.20
CA ARG A 261 18.37 -20.08 12.29
C ARG A 261 17.87 -20.11 10.86
N GLU A 262 18.29 -19.13 10.09
CA GLU A 262 18.10 -19.07 8.64
C GLU A 262 18.91 -20.17 7.95
N GLY A 263 18.44 -20.65 6.83
CA GLY A 263 19.06 -21.70 6.04
C GLY A 263 18.88 -23.09 6.61
N TRP A 264 19.48 -24.08 5.97
CA TRP A 264 19.43 -25.47 6.43
C TRP A 264 20.47 -25.70 7.53
N THR A 265 20.05 -25.94 8.75
CA THR A 265 20.94 -25.95 9.90
C THR A 265 21.02 -27.28 10.63
N GLY A 266 20.07 -28.20 10.43
CA GLY A 266 20.03 -29.47 11.19
C GLY A 266 19.84 -29.27 12.71
N HIS A 267 20.03 -30.37 13.47
CA HIS A 267 19.96 -30.35 14.92
C HIS A 267 21.09 -29.53 15.56
N PRO A 268 20.90 -28.92 16.69
CA PRO A 268 19.71 -28.78 17.54
C PRO A 268 18.83 -27.56 17.20
N ASN A 269 18.86 -27.09 16.01
CA ASN A 269 18.33 -25.77 15.63
C ASN A 269 16.91 -25.81 15.05
N GLN A 270 16.24 -26.97 15.07
CA GLN A 270 14.92 -27.16 14.49
C GLN A 270 14.03 -28.10 15.29
N SER A 271 12.73 -28.01 15.07
CA SER A 271 11.75 -28.95 15.62
C SER A 271 11.79 -30.31 14.89
N GLU A 272 11.12 -31.30 15.44
CA GLU A 272 10.62 -32.44 14.69
C GLU A 272 9.67 -31.97 13.57
N ASP A 273 9.42 -32.86 12.61
CA ASP A 273 8.52 -32.62 11.51
C ASP A 273 7.07 -32.62 11.99
N ILE A 274 6.32 -31.58 11.63
CA ILE A 274 4.90 -31.44 11.94
C ILE A 274 4.13 -31.63 10.62
N TYR A 275 3.19 -32.57 10.61
CA TYR A 275 2.19 -32.69 9.54
C TYR A 275 0.81 -32.34 10.10
N THR A 276 0.06 -31.50 9.40
CA THR A 276 -1.29 -31.13 9.81
C THR A 276 -2.19 -30.82 8.62
N THR A 277 -3.46 -31.16 8.74
CA THR A 277 -4.54 -30.84 7.79
C THR A 277 -5.53 -29.82 8.39
N ARG A 278 -5.22 -29.25 9.55
CA ARG A 278 -6.03 -28.27 10.26
C ARG A 278 -5.18 -27.28 11.02
N SER A 279 -5.76 -26.17 11.39
CA SER A 279 -5.11 -25.24 12.33
C SER A 279 -4.86 -25.92 13.68
N ALA A 280 -3.66 -25.76 14.22
CA ALA A 280 -3.22 -26.43 15.44
C ALA A 280 -2.16 -25.62 16.20
N CYS A 281 -2.02 -25.92 17.48
CA CYS A 281 -1.07 -25.28 18.36
C CYS A 281 -0.12 -26.31 18.98
N TYR A 282 1.18 -25.96 19.07
CA TYR A 282 2.23 -26.85 19.50
C TYR A 282 3.12 -26.20 20.56
N ILE A 283 3.58 -27.01 21.52
CA ILE A 283 4.68 -26.63 22.41
C ILE A 283 5.91 -27.42 21.96
N LEU A 284 7.00 -26.70 21.72
CA LEU A 284 8.30 -27.26 21.36
C LEU A 284 9.17 -27.32 22.61
N THR A 285 9.68 -28.50 22.93
CA THR A 285 10.61 -28.73 24.06
C THR A 285 11.91 -29.30 23.52
N GLN A 286 13.04 -28.77 23.93
CA GLN A 286 14.35 -29.27 23.51
C GLN A 286 15.18 -29.71 24.71
N ASP A 287 15.72 -30.92 24.61
CA ASP A 287 16.68 -31.47 25.56
C ASP A 287 17.99 -31.76 24.82
N GLY A 288 19.05 -31.09 25.26
CA GLY A 288 20.39 -31.26 24.67
C GLY A 288 20.47 -30.80 23.18
N GLU A 289 21.14 -31.62 22.38
CA GLU A 289 21.44 -31.33 20.97
C GLU A 289 20.49 -32.02 19.98
N GLU A 290 19.42 -32.61 20.46
CA GLU A 290 18.41 -33.25 19.62
C GLU A 290 17.45 -32.23 18.99
N LYS A 291 16.62 -32.66 18.00
CA LYS A 291 15.49 -31.87 17.53
C LYS A 291 14.55 -31.53 18.67
N ALA A 292 13.94 -30.34 18.63
CA ALA A 292 12.89 -30.01 19.59
C ALA A 292 11.68 -30.92 19.37
N GLN A 293 11.29 -31.63 20.42
CA GLN A 293 10.08 -32.46 20.44
C GLN A 293 8.85 -31.60 20.31
N VAL A 294 7.85 -32.11 19.61
CA VAL A 294 6.61 -31.40 19.29
C VAL A 294 5.43 -32.03 20.05
N THR A 295 4.76 -31.23 20.85
CA THR A 295 3.52 -31.65 21.53
C THR A 295 2.37 -30.78 21.10
N GLU A 296 1.32 -31.37 20.52
CA GLU A 296 0.09 -30.66 20.19
C GLU A 296 -0.68 -30.30 21.47
N VAL A 297 -1.22 -29.07 21.51
CA VAL A 297 -2.00 -28.56 22.64
C VAL A 297 -3.23 -27.80 22.15
N ASP A 298 -4.20 -27.60 23.04
CA ASP A 298 -5.34 -26.74 22.72
C ASP A 298 -4.87 -25.30 22.44
N CYS A 299 -5.42 -24.72 21.38
CA CYS A 299 -5.12 -23.33 21.04
C CYS A 299 -5.79 -22.37 22.02
N PRO A 300 -5.07 -21.31 22.46
CA PRO A 300 -5.63 -20.27 23.31
C PRO A 300 -6.65 -19.41 22.57
#